data_272d2f096834e6902eda944500065b3e
#
_entry.id   272d2f096834e6902eda944500065b3e
#
_cell.length_a   1.000
_cell.length_b   1.000
_cell.length_c   1.000
_cell.angle_alpha   90.00
_cell.angle_beta   90.00
_cell.angle_gamma   90.00
#
_symmetry.space_group_name_H-M   'P 1'
#
loop_
_entity.id
_entity.type
_entity.pdbx_description
1 polymer ?
#
loop_
_entity_poly.entity_id
_entity_poly.type
_entity_poly.pdbx_seq_one_letter_code
_entity_poly.pdbx_strand_id
1 'polypeptide(L)'
;MTLDLEAQNKDEKLLLATIQQEYKILAEYKMIESEKLSGVYVIPSYENSLQWFGVFFGRQGFYEKAVFRFSILLPDRFPDDKSLPAIIFQHNVVHPLVCPYTFSLDISNAFQEWRCGEDHLWQVLKYMQALFADPLESIRNVPPNKVPNADVAQLLKSNREAFVARVQKSITDIMTHIYDKPPTDDPHFIVFEKFQADVHGPVMEHIRKNKSPSASTEGNGGGAATGLSWVKVQEGEFKPLSIE
;
A
#
# COMPACT_ATOMS: atom_id res chain seq x y z
N MET A 1 47.52 -11.20 -2.52
CA MET A 1 47.39 -10.00 -1.67
C MET A 1 46.60 -8.85 -2.34
N THR A 2 46.89 -8.42 -3.58
CA THR A 2 46.13 -7.35 -4.26
C THR A 2 44.73 -7.78 -4.65
N LEU A 3 44.51 -9.00 -5.13
CA LEU A 3 43.19 -9.54 -5.52
C LEU A 3 42.24 -9.69 -4.33
N ASP A 4 42.71 -10.01 -3.16
CA ASP A 4 41.87 -10.11 -1.95
C ASP A 4 41.39 -8.75 -1.45
N LEU A 5 42.19 -7.71 -1.58
CA LEU A 5 41.86 -6.33 -1.22
C LEU A 5 40.82 -5.73 -2.17
N GLU A 6 40.89 -6.04 -3.46
CA GLU A 6 39.89 -5.59 -4.47
C GLU A 6 38.54 -6.29 -4.27
N ALA A 7 38.54 -7.58 -3.93
CA ALA A 7 37.34 -8.34 -3.61
C ALA A 7 36.67 -7.81 -2.35
N GLN A 8 37.42 -7.59 -1.25
CA GLN A 8 36.92 -7.02 -0.01
C GLN A 8 36.31 -5.62 -0.21
N ASN A 9 36.95 -4.75 -0.99
CA ASN A 9 36.47 -3.40 -1.28
C ASN A 9 35.17 -3.45 -2.12
N LYS A 10 35.00 -4.45 -3.00
CA LYS A 10 33.78 -4.65 -3.78
C LYS A 10 32.62 -5.11 -2.89
N ASP A 11 32.86 -6.05 -1.99
CA ASP A 11 31.84 -6.56 -1.06
C ASP A 11 31.39 -5.47 -0.08
N GLU A 12 32.32 -4.65 0.42
CA GLU A 12 32.01 -3.52 1.29
C GLU A 12 31.14 -2.46 0.57
N LYS A 13 31.48 -2.13 -0.70
CA LYS A 13 30.68 -1.22 -1.50
C LYS A 13 29.27 -1.76 -1.78
N LEU A 14 29.16 -3.06 -2.04
CA LEU A 14 27.85 -3.70 -2.27
C LEU A 14 27.01 -3.66 -0.99
N LEU A 15 27.61 -3.96 0.16
CA LEU A 15 26.93 -3.89 1.45
C LEU A 15 26.44 -2.46 1.75
N LEU A 16 27.27 -1.44 1.53
CA LEU A 16 26.89 -0.05 1.71
C LEU A 16 25.73 0.35 0.80
N ALA A 17 25.75 -0.08 -0.47
CA ALA A 17 24.66 0.20 -1.41
C ALA A 17 23.34 -0.46 -0.97
N THR A 18 23.39 -1.70 -0.47
CA THR A 18 22.23 -2.40 0.07
C THR A 18 21.66 -1.67 1.28
N ILE A 19 22.50 -1.27 2.23
CA ILE A 19 22.07 -0.53 3.42
C ILE A 19 21.43 0.81 3.02
N GLN A 20 22.02 1.53 2.07
CA GLN A 20 21.45 2.79 1.58
C GLN A 20 20.09 2.59 0.93
N GLN A 21 19.92 1.52 0.15
CA GLN A 21 18.63 1.16 -0.45
C GLN A 21 17.57 0.88 0.63
N GLU A 22 17.91 0.09 1.64
CA GLU A 22 17.00 -0.20 2.76
C GLU A 22 16.54 1.08 3.49
N TYR A 23 17.44 2.03 3.72
CA TYR A 23 17.08 3.32 4.31
C TYR A 23 16.13 4.13 3.41
N LYS A 24 16.32 4.12 2.08
CA LYS A 24 15.42 4.80 1.14
C LYS A 24 14.04 4.14 1.15
N ILE A 25 13.97 2.82 1.16
CA ILE A 25 12.71 2.05 1.24
C ILE A 25 11.99 2.34 2.56
N LEU A 26 12.69 2.37 3.68
CA LEU A 26 12.12 2.73 4.97
C LEU A 26 11.61 4.17 5.00
N ALA A 27 12.28 5.11 4.33
CA ALA A 27 11.84 6.49 4.21
C ALA A 27 10.51 6.59 3.44
N GLU A 28 10.35 5.83 2.35
CA GLU A 28 9.07 5.74 1.61
C GLU A 28 7.94 5.24 2.51
N TYR A 29 8.19 4.21 3.32
CA TYR A 29 7.20 3.70 4.26
C TYR A 29 6.80 4.75 5.30
N LYS A 30 7.76 5.47 5.86
CA LYS A 30 7.51 6.56 6.81
C LYS A 30 6.72 7.73 6.19
N MET A 31 6.96 8.05 4.92
CA MET A 31 6.16 9.04 4.21
C MET A 31 4.69 8.60 4.08
N ILE A 32 4.43 7.33 3.76
CA ILE A 32 3.06 6.80 3.70
C ILE A 32 2.36 6.91 5.07
N GLU A 33 3.04 6.57 6.16
CA GLU A 33 2.48 6.71 7.51
C GLU A 33 2.11 8.16 7.83
N SER A 34 2.93 9.13 7.41
CA SER A 34 2.67 10.56 7.64
C SER A 34 1.51 11.11 6.80
N GLU A 35 1.29 10.59 5.60
CA GLU A 35 0.20 10.99 4.69
C GLU A 35 -1.19 10.53 5.13
N LYS A 36 -1.27 9.58 6.06
CA LYS A 36 -2.54 9.07 6.65
C LYS A 36 -3.60 8.72 5.60
N LEU A 37 -3.22 7.90 4.61
CA LEU A 37 -4.09 7.48 3.53
C LEU A 37 -5.33 6.75 4.06
N SER A 38 -6.51 7.32 3.85
CA SER A 38 -7.75 6.78 4.41
C SER A 38 -8.22 5.56 3.60
N GLY A 39 -8.26 4.38 4.25
CA GLY A 39 -8.77 3.14 3.62
C GLY A 39 -7.75 2.41 2.75
N VAL A 40 -6.49 2.81 2.78
CA VAL A 40 -5.36 2.04 2.25
C VAL A 40 -4.36 1.82 3.36
N TYR A 41 -3.96 0.58 3.54
CA TYR A 41 -2.92 0.18 4.49
C TYR A 41 -1.89 -0.65 3.75
N VAL A 42 -0.64 -0.42 4.04
CA VAL A 42 0.49 -1.17 3.49
C VAL A 42 1.50 -1.46 4.58
N ILE A 43 2.23 -2.55 4.41
CA ILE A 43 3.32 -2.95 5.29
C ILE A 43 4.39 -3.65 4.45
N PRO A 44 5.68 -3.31 4.58
CA PRO A 44 6.75 -4.07 3.95
C PRO A 44 6.75 -5.53 4.41
N SER A 45 7.07 -6.47 3.52
CA SER A 45 7.31 -7.86 3.87
C SER A 45 8.44 -7.97 4.91
N TYR A 46 8.33 -8.93 5.80
CA TYR A 46 9.39 -9.21 6.76
C TYR A 46 10.62 -9.85 6.07
N GLU A 47 10.37 -10.63 5.03
CA GLU A 47 11.42 -11.40 4.35
C GLU A 47 12.10 -10.59 3.22
N ASN A 48 11.38 -9.65 2.60
CA ASN A 48 11.86 -8.92 1.43
C ASN A 48 11.33 -7.47 1.41
N SER A 49 12.19 -6.52 1.69
CA SER A 49 11.86 -5.08 1.71
C SER A 49 11.36 -4.54 0.37
N LEU A 50 11.66 -5.21 -0.75
CA LEU A 50 11.17 -4.86 -2.09
C LEU A 50 9.75 -5.37 -2.37
N GLN A 51 9.16 -6.15 -1.46
CA GLN A 51 7.79 -6.60 -1.53
C GLN A 51 6.99 -6.04 -0.36
N TRP A 52 5.84 -5.43 -0.64
CA TRP A 52 4.96 -4.90 0.39
C TRP A 52 3.57 -5.49 0.24
N PHE A 53 2.92 -5.76 1.35
CA PHE A 53 1.52 -6.19 1.39
C PHE A 53 0.62 -5.01 1.65
N GLY A 54 -0.52 -4.98 0.98
CA GLY A 54 -1.48 -3.91 1.14
C GLY A 54 -2.92 -4.38 1.15
N VAL A 55 -3.78 -3.53 1.69
CA VAL A 55 -5.23 -3.69 1.63
C VAL A 55 -5.89 -2.36 1.31
N PHE A 56 -6.83 -2.40 0.39
CA PHE A 56 -7.69 -1.28 0.00
C PHE A 56 -9.12 -1.55 0.45
N PHE A 57 -9.69 -0.60 1.18
CA PHE A 57 -11.09 -0.62 1.60
C PHE A 57 -11.90 0.37 0.76
N GLY A 58 -12.77 -0.13 -0.09
CA GLY A 58 -13.73 0.68 -0.84
C GLY A 58 -14.80 1.26 0.08
N ARG A 59 -14.79 2.57 0.24
CA ARG A 59 -15.70 3.27 1.18
C ARG A 59 -16.91 3.89 0.50
N GLN A 60 -16.85 4.09 -0.79
CA GLN A 60 -17.91 4.75 -1.57
C GLN A 60 -17.85 4.37 -3.06
N GLY A 61 -18.89 4.73 -3.80
CA GLY A 61 -18.97 4.53 -5.23
C GLY A 61 -19.20 3.07 -5.63
N PHE A 62 -18.73 2.70 -6.82
CA PHE A 62 -18.93 1.36 -7.38
C PHE A 62 -18.30 0.24 -6.52
N TYR A 63 -17.24 0.56 -5.77
CA TYR A 63 -16.45 -0.37 -4.96
C TYR A 63 -16.77 -0.25 -3.46
N GLU A 64 -17.90 0.32 -3.10
CA GLU A 64 -18.33 0.38 -1.70
C GLU A 64 -18.38 -1.02 -1.09
N LYS A 65 -17.84 -1.16 0.13
CA LYS A 65 -17.69 -2.41 0.90
C LYS A 65 -16.66 -3.39 0.32
N ALA A 66 -15.93 -3.03 -0.72
CA ALA A 66 -14.84 -3.86 -1.20
C ALA A 66 -13.67 -3.89 -0.21
N VAL A 67 -13.04 -5.06 -0.10
CA VAL A 67 -11.76 -5.26 0.60
C VAL A 67 -10.84 -5.98 -0.37
N PHE A 68 -9.89 -5.24 -0.94
CA PHE A 68 -8.95 -5.78 -1.92
C PHE A 68 -7.56 -5.87 -1.31
N ARG A 69 -7.00 -7.08 -1.21
CA ARG A 69 -5.59 -7.26 -0.91
C ARG A 69 -4.77 -7.08 -2.18
N PHE A 70 -3.61 -6.48 -2.03
CA PHE A 70 -2.66 -6.30 -3.12
C PHE A 70 -1.22 -6.40 -2.59
N SER A 71 -0.30 -6.61 -3.50
CA SER A 71 1.14 -6.47 -3.23
C SER A 71 1.71 -5.34 -4.06
N ILE A 72 2.70 -4.63 -3.50
CA ILE A 72 3.56 -3.71 -4.24
C ILE A 72 4.89 -4.43 -4.42
N LEU A 73 5.33 -4.57 -5.66
CA LEU A 73 6.63 -5.09 -6.00
C LEU A 73 7.50 -3.92 -6.47
N LEU A 74 8.57 -3.66 -5.73
CA LEU A 74 9.53 -2.62 -6.05
C LEU A 74 10.60 -3.19 -6.97
N PRO A 75 11.13 -2.42 -7.94
CA PRO A 75 12.27 -2.84 -8.76
C PRO A 75 13.51 -3.13 -7.92
N ASP A 76 14.39 -4.01 -8.41
CA ASP A 76 15.58 -4.47 -7.66
C ASP A 76 16.49 -3.33 -7.18
N ARG A 77 16.56 -2.23 -7.93
CA ARG A 77 17.37 -1.05 -7.58
C ARG A 77 16.51 0.15 -7.18
N PHE A 78 15.30 -0.10 -6.70
CA PHE A 78 14.43 0.97 -6.20
C PHE A 78 15.10 1.76 -5.07
N PRO A 79 14.96 3.10 -5.02
CA PRO A 79 14.25 3.98 -5.95
C PRO A 79 15.12 4.51 -7.09
N ASP A 80 16.34 4.04 -7.26
CA ASP A 80 17.32 4.55 -8.24
C ASP A 80 17.11 3.95 -9.65
N ASP A 81 16.17 3.01 -9.81
CA ASP A 81 15.72 2.48 -11.09
C ASP A 81 14.60 3.37 -11.66
N LYS A 82 14.55 3.49 -12.99
CA LYS A 82 13.47 4.17 -13.70
C LYS A 82 12.20 3.32 -13.85
N SER A 83 12.29 2.05 -13.52
CA SER A 83 11.16 1.11 -13.56
C SER A 83 10.13 1.46 -12.51
N LEU A 84 8.85 1.37 -12.90
CA LEU A 84 7.74 1.65 -12.00
C LEU A 84 7.53 0.52 -10.98
N PRO A 85 7.10 0.81 -9.76
CA PRO A 85 6.59 -0.19 -8.84
C PRO A 85 5.33 -0.83 -9.43
N ALA A 86 5.18 -2.15 -9.25
CA ALA A 86 4.01 -2.88 -9.71
C ALA A 86 3.02 -3.07 -8.55
N ILE A 87 1.75 -2.70 -8.75
CA ILE A 87 0.65 -3.02 -7.84
C ILE A 87 -0.09 -4.22 -8.41
N ILE A 88 -0.14 -5.33 -7.67
CA ILE A 88 -0.77 -6.58 -8.11
C ILE A 88 -1.82 -6.98 -7.08
N PHE A 89 -3.09 -7.05 -7.51
CA PHE A 89 -4.17 -7.53 -6.65
C PHE A 89 -4.10 -9.03 -6.45
N GLN A 90 -4.52 -9.50 -5.30
CA GLN A 90 -4.54 -10.94 -4.99
C GLN A 90 -5.60 -11.70 -5.81
N HIS A 91 -6.67 -11.02 -6.20
CA HIS A 91 -7.78 -11.56 -6.96
C HIS A 91 -8.11 -10.68 -8.16
N ASN A 92 -8.91 -11.21 -9.08
CA ASN A 92 -9.37 -10.46 -10.27
C ASN A 92 -10.34 -9.35 -9.85
N VAL A 93 -9.84 -8.12 -9.76
CA VAL A 93 -10.63 -6.92 -9.50
C VAL A 93 -11.15 -6.37 -10.81
N VAL A 94 -12.48 -6.21 -10.91
CA VAL A 94 -13.14 -5.65 -12.10
C VAL A 94 -12.92 -4.15 -12.16
N HIS A 95 -11.88 -3.71 -12.88
CA HIS A 95 -11.56 -2.30 -13.11
C HIS A 95 -10.95 -2.12 -14.50
N PRO A 96 -11.22 -1.02 -15.24
CA PRO A 96 -10.66 -0.81 -16.58
C PRO A 96 -9.13 -0.86 -16.65
N LEU A 97 -8.45 -0.33 -15.63
CA LEU A 97 -6.99 -0.26 -15.56
C LEU A 97 -6.35 -1.43 -14.80
N VAL A 98 -7.11 -2.47 -14.44
CA VAL A 98 -6.58 -3.72 -13.89
C VAL A 98 -6.56 -4.79 -14.96
N CYS A 99 -5.39 -5.35 -15.23
CA CYS A 99 -5.23 -6.43 -16.18
C CYS A 99 -5.95 -7.70 -15.68
N PRO A 100 -6.87 -8.30 -16.44
CA PRO A 100 -7.65 -9.46 -15.98
C PRO A 100 -6.81 -10.75 -15.88
N TYR A 101 -5.59 -10.76 -16.42
CA TYR A 101 -4.72 -11.94 -16.45
C TYR A 101 -3.62 -11.88 -15.39
N THR A 102 -3.00 -10.72 -15.22
CA THR A 102 -1.89 -10.51 -14.27
C THR A 102 -2.35 -9.86 -12.97
N PHE A 103 -3.59 -9.35 -12.91
CA PHE A 103 -4.18 -8.60 -11.81
C PHE A 103 -3.40 -7.33 -11.45
N SER A 104 -2.49 -6.91 -12.34
CA SER A 104 -1.70 -5.69 -12.15
C SER A 104 -2.51 -4.44 -12.48
N LEU A 105 -2.35 -3.40 -11.68
CA LEU A 105 -2.89 -2.07 -11.92
C LEU A 105 -1.96 -1.29 -12.84
N ASP A 106 -2.50 -0.74 -13.91
CA ASP A 106 -1.76 0.16 -14.78
C ASP A 106 -1.72 1.57 -14.18
N ILE A 107 -0.51 2.02 -13.85
CA ILE A 107 -0.23 3.36 -13.33
C ILE A 107 0.49 4.24 -14.35
N SER A 108 0.74 3.74 -15.56
CA SER A 108 1.57 4.40 -16.59
C SER A 108 1.02 5.74 -17.07
N ASN A 109 -0.27 6.01 -16.85
CA ASN A 109 -0.86 7.30 -17.21
C ASN A 109 -0.42 8.44 -16.28
N ALA A 110 -0.09 8.15 -15.04
CA ALA A 110 0.40 9.14 -14.08
C ALA A 110 1.93 9.11 -13.96
N PHE A 111 2.51 7.92 -14.08
CA PHE A 111 3.95 7.69 -13.90
C PHE A 111 4.49 7.01 -15.15
N GLN A 112 5.20 7.76 -16.02
CA GLN A 112 5.80 7.21 -17.24
C GLN A 112 7.11 6.46 -16.94
N GLU A 113 7.92 7.02 -16.06
CA GLU A 113 9.13 6.45 -15.49
C GLU A 113 9.22 6.89 -14.02
N TRP A 114 9.90 6.10 -13.19
CA TRP A 114 10.15 6.47 -11.80
C TRP A 114 11.24 7.52 -11.69
N ARG A 115 10.96 8.60 -10.99
CA ARG A 115 11.89 9.72 -10.76
C ARG A 115 12.27 9.75 -9.30
N CYS A 116 13.49 9.25 -9.02
CA CYS A 116 14.00 9.21 -7.66
C CYS A 116 14.02 10.62 -7.03
N GLY A 117 13.44 10.74 -5.84
CA GLY A 117 13.34 12.00 -5.09
C GLY A 117 12.20 12.95 -5.51
N GLU A 118 11.46 12.63 -6.59
CA GLU A 118 10.26 13.35 -7.01
C GLU A 118 9.00 12.51 -6.86
N ASP A 119 9.08 11.24 -7.28
CA ASP A 119 7.98 10.29 -7.18
C ASP A 119 8.10 9.48 -5.89
N HIS A 120 6.97 9.27 -5.23
CA HIS A 120 6.87 8.58 -3.96
C HIS A 120 5.74 7.55 -3.96
N LEU A 121 5.91 6.46 -3.21
CA LEU A 121 4.90 5.39 -3.12
C LEU A 121 3.56 5.88 -2.59
N TRP A 122 3.53 6.87 -1.70
CA TRP A 122 2.27 7.45 -1.23
C TRP A 122 1.48 8.12 -2.35
N GLN A 123 2.14 8.71 -3.36
CA GLN A 123 1.48 9.29 -4.54
C GLN A 123 0.86 8.19 -5.40
N VAL A 124 1.56 7.08 -5.59
CA VAL A 124 1.04 5.90 -6.29
C VAL A 124 -0.23 5.35 -5.61
N LEU A 125 -0.21 5.26 -4.28
CA LEU A 125 -1.37 4.82 -3.50
C LEU A 125 -2.54 5.82 -3.57
N LYS A 126 -2.28 7.13 -3.53
CA LYS A 126 -3.31 8.16 -3.75
C LYS A 126 -3.89 8.07 -5.16
N TYR A 127 -3.03 7.86 -6.15
CA TYR A 127 -3.49 7.67 -7.53
C TYR A 127 -4.38 6.44 -7.65
N MET A 128 -3.98 5.30 -7.06
CA MET A 128 -4.84 4.11 -6.98
C MET A 128 -6.20 4.45 -6.37
N GLN A 129 -6.26 5.18 -5.25
CA GLN A 129 -7.53 5.59 -4.64
C GLN A 129 -8.40 6.42 -5.61
N ALA A 130 -7.80 7.36 -6.34
CA ALA A 130 -8.50 8.18 -7.33
C ALA A 130 -9.08 7.34 -8.48
N LEU A 131 -8.34 6.34 -8.97
CA LEU A 131 -8.80 5.42 -10.01
C LEU A 131 -10.06 4.64 -9.58
N PHE A 132 -10.09 4.18 -8.34
CA PHE A 132 -11.24 3.45 -7.79
C PHE A 132 -12.40 4.38 -7.39
N ALA A 133 -12.14 5.65 -7.10
CA ALA A 133 -13.18 6.63 -6.81
C ALA A 133 -13.99 6.99 -8.07
N ASP A 134 -13.32 7.18 -9.20
CA ASP A 134 -13.95 7.46 -10.49
C ASP A 134 -13.31 6.67 -11.65
N PRO A 135 -13.76 5.43 -11.88
CA PRO A 135 -13.24 4.60 -12.97
C PRO A 135 -13.48 5.18 -14.36
N LEU A 136 -14.51 5.99 -14.56
CA LEU A 136 -14.80 6.60 -15.85
C LEU A 136 -13.80 7.72 -16.18
N GLU A 137 -13.52 8.57 -15.19
CA GLU A 137 -12.49 9.61 -15.32
C GLU A 137 -11.11 8.98 -15.51
N SER A 138 -10.83 7.86 -14.85
CA SER A 138 -9.54 7.16 -14.92
C SER A 138 -9.13 6.75 -16.34
N ILE A 139 -10.10 6.53 -17.24
CA ILE A 139 -9.87 6.12 -18.64
C ILE A 139 -10.16 7.23 -19.65
N ARG A 140 -10.49 8.45 -19.20
CA ARG A 140 -10.87 9.55 -20.11
C ARG A 140 -9.79 9.86 -21.15
N ASN A 141 -8.55 9.94 -20.70
CA ASN A 141 -7.40 10.32 -21.52
C ASN A 141 -6.53 9.12 -21.93
N VAL A 142 -7.01 7.89 -21.64
CA VAL A 142 -6.27 6.67 -22.01
C VAL A 142 -6.70 6.23 -23.41
N PRO A 143 -5.76 6.06 -24.37
CA PRO A 143 -6.08 5.49 -25.65
C PRO A 143 -6.72 4.10 -25.49
N PRO A 144 -7.78 3.76 -26.25
CA PRO A 144 -8.49 2.49 -26.08
C PRO A 144 -7.62 1.24 -26.21
N ASN A 145 -6.58 1.30 -27.03
CA ASN A 145 -5.62 0.21 -27.23
C ASN A 145 -4.60 0.05 -26.07
N LYS A 146 -4.54 1.01 -25.17
CA LYS A 146 -3.70 0.97 -23.97
C LYS A 146 -4.45 0.62 -22.70
N VAL A 147 -5.78 0.47 -22.76
CA VAL A 147 -6.58 0.08 -21.59
C VAL A 147 -6.42 -1.42 -21.36
N PRO A 148 -5.87 -1.85 -20.20
CA PRO A 148 -5.60 -3.27 -19.92
C PRO A 148 -6.84 -4.16 -19.95
N ASN A 149 -8.01 -3.63 -19.56
CA ASN A 149 -9.28 -4.34 -19.52
C ASN A 149 -10.31 -3.61 -20.41
N ALA A 150 -10.14 -3.76 -21.73
CA ALA A 150 -10.96 -3.08 -22.73
C ALA A 150 -12.46 -3.45 -22.62
N ASP A 151 -12.77 -4.72 -22.29
CA ASP A 151 -14.16 -5.19 -22.13
C ASP A 151 -14.85 -4.47 -20.97
N VAL A 152 -14.17 -4.33 -19.83
CA VAL A 152 -14.71 -3.61 -18.67
C VAL A 152 -14.83 -2.11 -18.96
N ALA A 153 -13.85 -1.53 -19.67
CA ALA A 153 -13.92 -0.14 -20.09
C ALA A 153 -15.10 0.13 -21.03
N GLN A 154 -15.34 -0.76 -21.99
CA GLN A 154 -16.48 -0.67 -22.89
C GLN A 154 -17.80 -0.82 -22.12
N LEU A 155 -17.87 -1.81 -21.21
CA LEU A 155 -19.07 -2.02 -20.38
C LEU A 155 -19.39 -0.79 -19.52
N LEU A 156 -18.37 -0.17 -18.90
CA LEU A 156 -18.52 1.04 -18.10
C LEU A 156 -19.10 2.22 -18.92
N LYS A 157 -18.69 2.35 -20.19
CA LYS A 157 -19.15 3.42 -21.09
C LYS A 157 -20.55 3.15 -21.68
N SER A 158 -20.87 1.89 -22.01
CA SER A 158 -22.09 1.53 -22.73
C SER A 158 -23.25 1.12 -21.84
N ASN A 159 -22.97 0.46 -20.69
CA ASN A 159 -24.01 -0.07 -19.80
C ASN A 159 -23.54 -0.02 -18.34
N ARG A 160 -23.82 1.10 -17.69
CA ARG A 160 -23.44 1.35 -16.30
C ARG A 160 -24.04 0.32 -15.32
N GLU A 161 -25.28 -0.11 -15.53
CA GLU A 161 -25.94 -1.07 -14.64
C GLU A 161 -25.25 -2.44 -14.71
N ALA A 162 -24.94 -2.91 -15.91
CA ALA A 162 -24.22 -4.16 -16.10
C ALA A 162 -22.78 -4.09 -15.54
N PHE A 163 -22.13 -2.93 -15.64
CA PHE A 163 -20.83 -2.71 -15.00
C PHE A 163 -20.94 -2.83 -13.47
N VAL A 164 -21.92 -2.15 -12.85
CA VAL A 164 -22.16 -2.22 -11.41
C VAL A 164 -22.43 -3.66 -10.97
N ALA A 165 -23.30 -4.38 -11.68
CA ALA A 165 -23.61 -5.77 -11.36
C ALA A 165 -22.34 -6.65 -11.42
N ARG A 166 -21.49 -6.46 -12.43
CA ARG A 166 -20.23 -7.20 -12.58
C ARG A 166 -19.23 -6.88 -11.47
N VAL A 167 -19.12 -5.60 -11.08
CA VAL A 167 -18.26 -5.16 -9.95
C VAL A 167 -18.76 -5.77 -8.63
N GLN A 168 -20.07 -5.68 -8.34
CA GLN A 168 -20.64 -6.21 -7.11
C GLN A 168 -20.50 -7.73 -7.01
N LYS A 169 -20.67 -8.44 -8.13
CA LYS A 169 -20.39 -9.88 -8.18
C LYS A 169 -18.93 -10.17 -7.85
N SER A 170 -17.98 -9.46 -8.47
CA SER A 170 -16.55 -9.64 -8.19
C SER A 170 -16.21 -9.35 -6.73
N ILE A 171 -16.80 -8.30 -6.13
CA ILE A 171 -16.60 -7.98 -4.70
C ILE A 171 -17.12 -9.15 -3.85
N THR A 172 -18.31 -9.66 -4.14
CA THR A 172 -18.89 -10.79 -3.40
C THR A 172 -18.00 -12.02 -3.50
N ASP A 173 -17.53 -12.35 -4.70
CA ASP A 173 -16.65 -13.49 -4.93
C ASP A 173 -15.31 -13.33 -4.15
N ILE A 174 -14.70 -12.15 -4.17
CA ILE A 174 -13.47 -11.85 -3.43
C ILE A 174 -13.70 -11.96 -1.91
N MET A 175 -14.84 -11.46 -1.42
CA MET A 175 -15.17 -11.51 0.00
C MET A 175 -15.40 -12.94 0.52
N THR A 176 -15.75 -13.91 -0.32
CA THR A 176 -15.83 -15.33 0.11
C THR A 176 -14.45 -15.88 0.48
N HIS A 177 -13.38 -15.34 -0.12
CA HIS A 177 -11.98 -15.75 0.08
C HIS A 177 -11.22 -14.90 1.11
N ILE A 178 -11.90 -13.94 1.77
CA ILE A 178 -11.23 -12.99 2.67
C ILE A 178 -10.57 -13.66 3.89
N TYR A 179 -11.10 -14.81 4.31
CA TYR A 179 -10.63 -15.60 5.45
C TYR A 179 -9.80 -16.82 5.04
N ASP A 180 -9.50 -16.99 3.75
CA ASP A 180 -8.69 -18.11 3.29
C ASP A 180 -7.27 -18.03 3.85
N LYS A 181 -6.61 -19.21 3.94
CA LYS A 181 -5.23 -19.29 4.38
C LYS A 181 -4.35 -18.37 3.49
N PRO A 182 -3.43 -17.58 4.09
CA PRO A 182 -2.52 -16.75 3.33
C PRO A 182 -1.65 -17.58 2.37
N PRO A 183 -1.28 -17.04 1.22
CA PRO A 183 -0.42 -17.72 0.25
C PRO A 183 1.06 -17.76 0.66
N THR A 184 1.41 -17.11 1.76
CA THR A 184 2.76 -17.01 2.29
C THR A 184 2.73 -17.14 3.80
N ASP A 185 3.83 -17.60 4.39
CA ASP A 185 4.02 -17.66 5.84
C ASP A 185 4.69 -16.38 6.39
N ASP A 186 4.84 -15.33 5.56
CA ASP A 186 5.38 -14.04 5.98
C ASP A 186 4.51 -13.43 7.10
N PRO A 187 5.07 -13.11 8.27
CA PRO A 187 4.31 -12.61 9.42
C PRO A 187 3.67 -11.23 9.18
N HIS A 188 4.13 -10.48 8.17
CA HIS A 188 3.55 -9.19 7.80
C HIS A 188 2.43 -9.31 6.75
N PHE A 189 2.12 -10.52 6.26
CA PHE A 189 0.98 -10.69 5.36
C PHE A 189 -0.32 -10.31 6.07
N ILE A 190 -1.14 -9.47 5.43
CA ILE A 190 -2.39 -8.97 6.01
C ILE A 190 -3.45 -10.06 5.97
N VAL A 191 -3.76 -10.65 7.12
CA VAL A 191 -4.80 -11.66 7.30
C VAL A 191 -6.04 -11.05 7.97
N PHE A 192 -7.20 -11.63 7.69
CA PHE A 192 -8.45 -11.29 8.37
C PHE A 192 -8.97 -12.50 9.09
N GLU A 193 -9.51 -12.28 10.27
CA GLU A 193 -10.19 -13.29 11.07
C GLU A 193 -11.67 -12.95 11.20
N LYS A 194 -12.50 -13.99 11.38
CA LYS A 194 -13.92 -13.78 11.64
C LYS A 194 -14.10 -13.07 12.97
N PHE A 195 -15.03 -12.13 13.00
CA PHE A 195 -15.32 -11.40 14.23
C PHE A 195 -15.75 -12.35 15.36
N GLN A 196 -15.05 -12.30 16.47
CA GLN A 196 -15.34 -13.01 17.71
C GLN A 196 -15.67 -11.96 18.77
N ALA A 197 -16.93 -11.95 19.26
CA ALA A 197 -17.43 -10.92 20.16
C ALA A 197 -16.61 -10.84 21.47
N ASP A 198 -16.20 -11.98 21.98
CA ASP A 198 -15.48 -12.08 23.27
C ASP A 198 -14.05 -11.52 23.17
N VAL A 199 -13.40 -11.64 22.00
CA VAL A 199 -12.02 -11.20 21.76
C VAL A 199 -11.99 -9.77 21.22
N HIS A 200 -12.78 -9.51 20.17
CA HIS A 200 -12.73 -8.25 19.43
C HIS A 200 -13.64 -7.16 20.04
N GLY A 201 -14.69 -7.54 20.78
CA GLY A 201 -15.64 -6.61 21.41
C GLY A 201 -14.97 -5.59 22.33
N PRO A 202 -14.17 -6.02 23.33
CA PRO A 202 -13.47 -5.11 24.24
C PRO A 202 -12.52 -4.15 23.53
N VAL A 203 -11.81 -4.63 22.49
CA VAL A 203 -10.89 -3.81 21.70
C VAL A 203 -11.65 -2.73 20.92
N MET A 204 -12.78 -3.10 20.29
CA MET A 204 -13.64 -2.15 19.57
C MET A 204 -14.21 -1.07 20.49
N GLU A 205 -14.65 -1.44 21.69
CA GLU A 205 -15.13 -0.48 22.68
C GLU A 205 -14.03 0.48 23.12
N HIS A 206 -12.82 -0.02 23.36
CA HIS A 206 -11.66 0.80 23.69
C HIS A 206 -11.34 1.81 22.59
N ILE A 207 -11.32 1.38 21.32
CA ILE A 207 -11.10 2.26 20.16
C ILE A 207 -12.20 3.31 20.04
N ARG A 208 -13.48 2.93 20.26
CA ARG A 208 -14.61 3.87 20.22
C ARG A 208 -14.52 4.93 21.32
N LYS A 209 -14.19 4.54 22.54
CA LYS A 209 -14.01 5.47 23.67
C LYS A 209 -12.89 6.48 23.43
N ASN A 210 -11.78 6.03 22.80
CA ASN A 210 -10.66 6.91 22.49
C ASN A 210 -10.87 7.79 21.25
N LYS A 211 -11.89 7.51 20.43
CA LYS A 211 -12.28 8.31 19.24
C LYS A 211 -13.38 9.33 19.52
N SER A 212 -13.97 9.36 20.71
CA SER A 212 -14.93 10.41 21.05
C SER A 212 -14.21 11.75 21.05
N PRO A 213 -14.59 12.72 20.19
CA PRO A 213 -14.01 14.04 20.23
C PRO A 213 -14.45 14.66 21.57
N SER A 214 -13.49 14.95 22.44
CA SER A 214 -13.71 15.88 23.54
C SER A 214 -14.17 17.19 22.92
N ALA A 215 -15.44 17.53 23.17
CA ALA A 215 -15.97 18.84 22.89
C ALA A 215 -15.06 19.90 23.53
N SER A 216 -14.65 20.86 22.71
CA SER A 216 -14.24 22.21 23.05
C SER A 216 -13.74 22.44 24.49
N THR A 217 -12.43 22.57 24.64
CA THR A 217 -11.86 23.53 25.58
C THR A 217 -10.57 24.07 24.95
N GLU A 218 -10.57 25.36 24.67
CA GLU A 218 -9.40 26.14 24.31
C GLU A 218 -8.36 26.03 25.43
N GLY A 219 -7.11 25.71 25.07
CA GLY A 219 -6.03 25.66 26.06
C GLY A 219 -4.75 25.11 25.46
N ASN A 220 -3.95 26.01 24.97
CA ASN A 220 -2.51 26.05 24.75
C ASN A 220 -1.69 24.88 25.33
N GLY A 221 -0.90 24.17 24.51
CA GLY A 221 0.17 23.31 24.98
C GLY A 221 0.49 22.15 24.01
N GLY A 222 1.64 22.23 23.30
CA GLY A 222 2.09 21.26 22.32
C GLY A 222 2.32 19.85 22.89
N GLY A 223 1.98 18.86 22.09
CA GLY A 223 2.27 17.44 22.31
C GLY A 223 1.80 16.62 21.11
N ALA A 224 2.71 16.25 20.24
CA ALA A 224 2.44 15.37 19.11
C ALA A 224 2.02 13.99 19.60
N ALA A 225 0.74 13.62 19.42
CA ALA A 225 0.25 12.27 19.68
C ALA A 225 0.69 11.35 18.53
N THR A 226 1.73 10.58 18.72
CA THR A 226 2.17 9.49 17.86
C THR A 226 1.17 8.33 17.95
N GLY A 227 0.55 7.97 16.83
CA GLY A 227 -0.55 7.00 16.74
C GLY A 227 -0.15 5.52 16.81
N LEU A 228 0.79 5.11 17.65
CA LEU A 228 1.17 3.72 17.89
C LEU A 228 1.23 3.44 19.40
N SER A 229 0.05 3.36 20.04
CA SER A 229 -0.05 3.18 21.50
C SER A 229 0.26 1.75 22.00
N TRP A 230 0.64 0.82 21.12
CA TRP A 230 1.04 -0.53 21.52
C TRP A 230 2.56 -0.74 21.55
N VAL A 231 3.34 0.20 21.04
CA VAL A 231 4.78 0.21 21.23
C VAL A 231 5.07 1.04 22.48
N LYS A 232 5.27 0.38 23.63
CA LYS A 232 5.89 1.02 24.77
C LYS A 232 7.35 1.31 24.40
N VAL A 233 7.61 2.53 23.95
CA VAL A 233 8.99 3.04 23.91
C VAL A 233 9.41 3.18 25.35
N GLN A 234 10.31 2.29 25.82
CA GLN A 234 11.06 2.57 27.04
C GLN A 234 11.90 3.81 26.76
N GLU A 235 11.68 4.86 27.50
CA GLU A 235 12.55 6.02 27.53
C GLU A 235 13.94 5.59 28.05
N GLY A 236 14.81 5.23 27.11
CA GLY A 236 16.24 5.08 27.37
C GLY A 236 16.90 6.40 27.02
N GLU A 237 17.53 7.04 28.00
CA GLU A 237 18.37 8.24 27.79
C GLU A 237 19.44 7.92 26.72
N PHE A 238 19.32 8.56 25.57
CA PHE A 238 20.36 8.57 24.55
C PHE A 238 21.48 9.47 25.04
N LYS A 239 22.58 8.90 25.57
CA LYS A 239 23.83 9.63 25.79
C LYS A 239 24.60 9.69 24.48
N PRO A 240 24.91 10.87 23.93
CA PRO A 240 25.77 10.96 22.75
C PRO A 240 27.19 10.47 23.14
N LEU A 241 27.76 9.62 22.28
CA LEU A 241 29.16 9.18 22.39
C LEU A 241 30.04 10.41 22.15
N SER A 242 30.78 10.84 23.16
CA SER A 242 31.86 11.81 23.05
C SER A 242 33.01 11.17 22.26
N ILE A 243 33.34 11.75 21.13
CA ILE A 243 34.54 11.40 20.36
C ILE A 243 35.69 12.19 21.01
N GLU A 244 36.59 11.51 21.68
CA GLU A 244 37.95 11.99 21.94
C GLU A 244 38.89 11.63 20.82
#